data_be1bbb72576e7507ec521357a7b24f04
#
_entry.id   be1bbb72576e7507ec521357a7b24f04
#
_cell.length_a   1.000
_cell.length_b   1.000
_cell.length_c   1.000
_cell.angle_alpha   90.00
_cell.angle_beta   90.00
_cell.angle_gamma   90.00
#
_symmetry.space_group_name_H-M   'P 1'
#
loop_
_entity.id
_entity.type
_entity.pdbx_description
1 polymer ?
#
loop_
_entity_poly.entity_id
_entity_poly.type
_entity_poly.pdbx_seq_one_letter_code
_entity_poly.pdbx_strand_id
1 'polypeptide(L)'
;MELRHFGIMKCTFGANGFRLAKNNETAKAAFKKASKGQEMLSSPWDAAKHMESAADLAKEIGNWSEVSDFYRRASELYNECGRPQPASDALAKGARDLEETAPDEAIRLYTDACDILEEDGKEQMAFDLYRAATGVYVKLEKIQHLAASFVSGCVLVKAENKCRYGSLNL
;
A
#
# COMPACT_ATOMS: atom_id res chain seq x y z
N MET A 1 10.46 6.86 -29.48
CA MET A 1 10.16 7.11 -28.06
C MET A 1 9.14 8.23 -27.85
N GLU A 2 9.21 9.32 -28.57
CA GLU A 2 8.31 10.48 -28.41
C GLU A 2 6.81 10.20 -28.58
N LEU A 3 6.40 9.37 -29.54
CA LEU A 3 5.00 9.05 -29.79
C LEU A 3 4.32 8.29 -28.63
N ARG A 4 5.08 7.45 -27.90
CA ARG A 4 4.57 6.71 -26.73
C ARG A 4 4.38 7.64 -25.54
N HIS A 5 5.34 8.54 -25.29
CA HIS A 5 5.25 9.55 -24.25
C HIS A 5 4.06 10.49 -24.48
N PHE A 6 3.84 10.91 -25.71
CA PHE A 6 2.70 11.75 -26.09
C PHE A 6 1.35 11.04 -25.88
N GLY A 7 1.28 9.74 -26.15
CA GLY A 7 0.10 8.91 -25.87
C GLY A 7 -0.28 8.86 -24.39
N ILE A 8 0.74 8.73 -23.53
CA ILE A 8 0.54 8.68 -22.05
C ILE A 8 0.13 10.05 -21.52
N MET A 9 0.76 11.13 -21.96
CA MET A 9 0.35 12.49 -21.62
C MET A 9 -1.12 12.76 -21.97
N LYS A 10 -1.59 12.27 -23.13
CA LYS A 10 -3.00 12.34 -23.49
C LYS A 10 -3.91 11.55 -22.55
N CYS A 11 -3.47 10.36 -22.10
CA CYS A 11 -4.23 9.54 -21.14
C CYS A 11 -4.34 10.23 -19.78
N THR A 12 -3.25 10.80 -19.26
CA THR A 12 -3.25 11.51 -17.97
C THR A 12 -4.04 12.80 -18.01
N PHE A 13 -3.88 13.58 -19.09
CA PHE A 13 -4.68 14.81 -19.27
C PHE A 13 -6.17 14.51 -19.44
N GLY A 14 -6.49 13.47 -20.21
CA GLY A 14 -7.86 12.97 -20.36
C GLY A 14 -8.45 12.47 -19.04
N ALA A 15 -7.67 11.72 -18.26
CA ALA A 15 -8.10 11.22 -16.95
C ALA A 15 -8.47 12.36 -15.99
N ASN A 16 -7.65 13.40 -15.93
CA ASN A 16 -7.93 14.59 -15.13
C ASN A 16 -9.19 15.35 -15.65
N GLY A 17 -9.36 15.43 -16.95
CA GLY A 17 -10.56 16.01 -17.58
C GLY A 17 -11.83 15.25 -17.21
N PHE A 18 -11.80 13.92 -17.26
CA PHE A 18 -12.93 13.06 -16.87
C PHE A 18 -13.22 13.16 -15.37
N ARG A 19 -12.20 13.29 -14.52
CA ARG A 19 -12.37 13.52 -13.09
C ARG A 19 -13.06 14.86 -12.81
N LEU A 20 -12.69 15.92 -13.52
CA LEU A 20 -13.36 17.23 -13.44
C LEU A 20 -14.83 17.15 -13.93
N ALA A 21 -15.11 16.33 -14.92
CA ALA A 21 -16.45 16.06 -15.42
C ALA A 21 -17.26 15.09 -14.54
N LYS A 22 -16.72 14.68 -13.36
CA LYS A 22 -17.33 13.68 -12.45
C LYS A 22 -17.62 12.32 -13.09
N ASN A 23 -16.90 11.97 -14.14
CA ASN A 23 -16.99 10.65 -14.76
C ASN A 23 -15.87 9.75 -14.24
N ASN A 24 -16.01 9.33 -12.98
CA ASN A 24 -14.98 8.62 -12.22
C ASN A 24 -14.62 7.26 -12.83
N GLU A 25 -15.58 6.54 -13.44
CA GLU A 25 -15.31 5.25 -14.10
C GLU A 25 -14.37 5.41 -15.30
N THR A 26 -14.62 6.38 -16.17
CA THR A 26 -13.75 6.62 -17.32
C THR A 26 -12.41 7.20 -16.92
N ALA A 27 -12.37 8.04 -15.87
CA ALA A 27 -11.14 8.57 -15.30
C ALA A 27 -10.28 7.45 -14.71
N LYS A 28 -10.87 6.55 -13.92
CA LYS A 28 -10.20 5.36 -13.35
C LYS A 28 -9.59 4.49 -14.47
N ALA A 29 -10.37 4.17 -15.49
CA ALA A 29 -9.90 3.38 -16.63
C ALA A 29 -8.75 4.08 -17.39
N ALA A 30 -8.79 5.41 -17.51
CA ALA A 30 -7.74 6.19 -18.15
C ALA A 30 -6.44 6.21 -17.31
N PHE A 31 -6.52 6.33 -15.98
CA PHE A 31 -5.35 6.23 -15.11
C PHE A 31 -4.73 4.82 -15.14
N LYS A 32 -5.54 3.76 -15.14
CA LYS A 32 -5.05 2.39 -15.31
C LYS A 32 -4.31 2.20 -16.64
N LYS A 33 -4.79 2.77 -17.74
CA LYS A 33 -4.09 2.76 -19.03
C LYS A 33 -2.81 3.59 -19.00
N ALA A 34 -2.82 4.75 -18.34
CA ALA A 34 -1.64 5.59 -18.19
C ALA A 34 -0.54 4.87 -17.38
N SER A 35 -0.88 4.21 -16.28
CA SER A 35 0.05 3.40 -15.50
C SER A 35 0.71 2.33 -16.37
N LYS A 36 -0.07 1.52 -17.08
CA LYS A 36 0.48 0.50 -17.98
C LYS A 36 1.39 1.09 -19.08
N GLY A 37 1.06 2.28 -19.57
CA GLY A 37 1.91 2.99 -20.51
C GLY A 37 3.25 3.39 -19.88
N GLN A 38 3.26 3.88 -18.64
CA GLN A 38 4.48 4.24 -17.91
C GLN A 38 5.35 3.02 -17.58
N GLU A 39 4.75 1.88 -17.25
CA GLU A 39 5.48 0.62 -17.11
C GLU A 39 6.24 0.27 -18.39
N MET A 40 5.60 0.42 -19.56
CA MET A 40 6.23 0.18 -20.87
C MET A 40 7.35 1.18 -21.22
N LEU A 41 7.39 2.35 -20.57
CA LEU A 41 8.47 3.34 -20.68
C LEU A 41 9.54 3.17 -19.60
N SER A 42 9.48 2.08 -18.82
CA SER A 42 10.39 1.84 -17.70
C SER A 42 10.38 2.97 -16.66
N SER A 43 9.19 3.55 -16.42
CA SER A 43 8.95 4.56 -15.39
C SER A 43 7.97 4.04 -14.32
N PRO A 44 8.38 3.05 -13.51
CA PRO A 44 7.48 2.44 -12.53
C PRO A 44 7.03 3.41 -11.44
N TRP A 45 7.82 4.45 -11.14
CA TRP A 45 7.43 5.50 -10.21
C TRP A 45 6.17 6.26 -10.65
N ASP A 46 6.12 6.69 -11.91
CA ASP A 46 4.95 7.41 -12.44
C ASP A 46 3.77 6.45 -12.63
N ALA A 47 4.05 5.20 -12.97
CA ALA A 47 3.03 4.15 -13.05
C ALA A 47 2.35 3.95 -11.69
N ALA A 48 3.11 3.88 -10.59
CA ALA A 48 2.59 3.75 -9.23
C ALA A 48 1.66 4.92 -8.85
N LYS A 49 2.06 6.16 -9.14
CA LYS A 49 1.21 7.35 -8.90
C LYS A 49 -0.11 7.31 -9.65
N HIS A 50 -0.10 6.76 -10.86
CA HIS A 50 -1.34 6.60 -11.62
C HIS A 50 -2.24 5.51 -11.01
N MET A 51 -1.65 4.44 -10.43
CA MET A 51 -2.42 3.43 -9.70
C MET A 51 -3.04 4.01 -8.43
N GLU A 52 -2.31 4.83 -7.66
CA GLU A 52 -2.89 5.54 -6.51
C GLU A 52 -4.06 6.44 -6.91
N SER A 53 -3.92 7.18 -8.03
CA SER A 53 -5.00 8.02 -8.54
C SER A 53 -6.23 7.20 -8.97
N ALA A 54 -6.01 6.00 -9.52
CA ALA A 54 -7.08 5.06 -9.85
C ALA A 54 -7.75 4.50 -8.59
N ALA A 55 -6.98 4.23 -7.52
CA ALA A 55 -7.50 3.79 -6.24
C ALA A 55 -8.39 4.86 -5.58
N ASP A 56 -7.95 6.12 -5.57
CA ASP A 56 -8.75 7.23 -5.05
C ASP A 56 -10.10 7.35 -5.78
N LEU A 57 -10.13 7.15 -7.11
CA LEU A 57 -11.37 7.13 -7.88
C LEU A 57 -12.23 5.89 -7.62
N ALA A 58 -11.62 4.72 -7.47
CA ALA A 58 -12.33 3.50 -7.10
C ALA A 58 -13.03 3.66 -5.73
N LYS A 59 -12.37 4.33 -4.78
CA LYS A 59 -12.95 4.71 -3.49
C LYS A 59 -14.15 5.62 -3.64
N GLU A 60 -14.06 6.67 -4.47
CA GLU A 60 -15.17 7.59 -4.74
C GLU A 60 -16.39 6.88 -5.38
N ILE A 61 -16.15 5.82 -6.14
CA ILE A 61 -17.20 4.99 -6.76
C ILE A 61 -17.77 3.97 -5.77
N GLY A 62 -17.04 3.65 -4.68
CA GLY A 62 -17.39 2.62 -3.72
C GLY A 62 -16.97 1.20 -4.14
N ASN A 63 -16.04 1.07 -5.09
CA ASN A 63 -15.53 -0.23 -5.53
C ASN A 63 -14.31 -0.65 -4.68
N TRP A 64 -14.58 -1.11 -3.48
CA TRP A 64 -13.58 -1.41 -2.44
C TRP A 64 -12.62 -2.56 -2.81
N SER A 65 -13.08 -3.53 -3.62
CA SER A 65 -12.21 -4.60 -4.12
C SER A 65 -11.10 -4.05 -5.02
N GLU A 66 -11.44 -3.13 -5.94
CA GLU A 66 -10.44 -2.51 -6.81
C GLU A 66 -9.51 -1.55 -6.05
N VAL A 67 -9.95 -0.97 -4.94
CA VAL A 67 -9.11 -0.09 -4.09
C VAL A 67 -7.91 -0.87 -3.58
N SER A 68 -8.10 -2.07 -3.01
CA SER A 68 -7.01 -2.88 -2.51
C SER A 68 -6.06 -3.31 -3.63
N ASP A 69 -6.61 -3.75 -4.77
CA ASP A 69 -5.82 -4.19 -5.93
C ASP A 69 -4.92 -3.07 -6.47
N PHE A 70 -5.45 -1.85 -6.56
CA PHE A 70 -4.68 -0.71 -7.06
C PHE A 70 -3.57 -0.29 -6.11
N TYR A 71 -3.80 -0.29 -4.78
CA TYR A 71 -2.75 0.02 -3.83
C TYR A 71 -1.69 -1.07 -3.75
N ARG A 72 -2.04 -2.36 -3.86
CA ARG A 72 -1.08 -3.46 -3.99
C ARG A 72 -0.20 -3.27 -5.22
N ARG A 73 -0.80 -2.98 -6.37
CA ARG A 73 -0.04 -2.74 -7.59
C ARG A 73 0.86 -1.51 -7.50
N ALA A 74 0.39 -0.43 -6.87
CA ALA A 74 1.21 0.76 -6.63
C ALA A 74 2.43 0.43 -5.74
N SER A 75 2.23 -0.36 -4.69
CA SER A 75 3.30 -0.82 -3.81
C SER A 75 4.34 -1.65 -4.56
N GLU A 76 3.91 -2.63 -5.37
CA GLU A 76 4.81 -3.42 -6.20
C GLU A 76 5.69 -2.54 -7.10
N LEU A 77 5.07 -1.56 -7.77
CA LEU A 77 5.77 -0.63 -8.66
C LEU A 77 6.76 0.27 -7.91
N TYR A 78 6.45 0.70 -6.69
CA TYR A 78 7.41 1.44 -5.85
C TYR A 78 8.57 0.54 -5.41
N ASN A 79 8.33 -0.73 -5.09
CA ASN A 79 9.37 -1.69 -4.78
C ASN A 79 10.28 -1.96 -5.99
N GLU A 80 9.72 -2.07 -7.20
CA GLU A 80 10.50 -2.15 -8.45
C GLU A 80 11.45 -0.95 -8.64
N CYS A 81 11.10 0.22 -8.09
CA CYS A 81 11.95 1.41 -8.06
C CYS A 81 13.02 1.39 -6.96
N GLY A 82 13.05 0.37 -6.10
CA GLY A 82 13.89 0.36 -4.90
C GLY A 82 13.45 1.41 -3.86
N ARG A 83 12.16 1.65 -3.75
CA ARG A 83 11.57 2.65 -2.84
C ARG A 83 10.58 1.97 -1.86
N PRO A 84 11.09 1.25 -0.84
CA PRO A 84 10.25 0.49 0.08
C PRO A 84 9.34 1.37 0.93
N GLN A 85 9.76 2.56 1.32
CA GLN A 85 8.93 3.45 2.13
C GLN A 85 7.66 3.93 1.37
N PRO A 86 7.72 4.51 0.15
CA PRO A 86 6.52 4.78 -0.63
C PRO A 86 5.66 3.55 -0.92
N ALA A 87 6.26 2.35 -1.05
CA ALA A 87 5.55 1.10 -1.22
C ALA A 87 4.69 0.76 0.01
N SER A 88 5.28 0.82 1.20
CA SER A 88 4.57 0.65 2.47
C SER A 88 3.51 1.75 2.69
N ASP A 89 3.83 3.02 2.40
CA ASP A 89 2.90 4.14 2.54
C ASP A 89 1.65 3.96 1.67
N ALA A 90 1.80 3.43 0.44
CA ALA A 90 0.69 3.14 -0.46
C ALA A 90 -0.24 2.06 0.14
N LEU A 91 0.31 0.95 0.64
CA LEU A 91 -0.47 -0.10 1.31
C LEU A 91 -1.16 0.42 2.57
N ALA A 92 -0.44 1.18 3.40
CA ALA A 92 -1.00 1.77 4.62
C ALA A 92 -2.13 2.78 4.31
N LYS A 93 -2.05 3.50 3.19
CA LYS A 93 -3.13 4.37 2.71
C LYS A 93 -4.35 3.53 2.31
N GLY A 94 -4.15 2.48 1.53
CA GLY A 94 -5.21 1.54 1.15
C GLY A 94 -5.87 0.86 2.36
N ALA A 95 -5.07 0.46 3.34
CA ALA A 95 -5.56 -0.13 4.58
C ALA A 95 -6.49 0.83 5.33
N ARG A 96 -6.07 2.09 5.52
CA ARG A 96 -6.90 3.13 6.16
C ARG A 96 -8.23 3.36 5.43
N ASP A 97 -8.20 3.34 4.11
CA ASP A 97 -9.41 3.53 3.30
C ASP A 97 -10.40 2.37 3.44
N LEU A 98 -9.91 1.17 3.78
CA LEU A 98 -10.70 -0.06 3.88
C LEU A 98 -11.10 -0.44 5.32
N GLU A 99 -10.60 0.26 6.36
CA GLU A 99 -10.84 -0.09 7.77
C GLU A 99 -12.32 -0.30 8.12
N GLU A 100 -13.22 0.51 7.55
CA GLU A 100 -14.65 0.48 7.85
C GLU A 100 -15.44 -0.46 6.92
N THR A 101 -14.98 -0.62 5.68
CA THR A 101 -15.73 -1.32 4.64
C THR A 101 -15.28 -2.75 4.40
N ALA A 102 -14.00 -3.01 4.52
CA ALA A 102 -13.38 -4.32 4.34
C ALA A 102 -12.22 -4.51 5.34
N PRO A 103 -12.52 -4.60 6.65
CA PRO A 103 -11.50 -4.60 7.70
C PRO A 103 -10.54 -5.78 7.62
N ASP A 104 -10.97 -6.94 7.15
CA ASP A 104 -10.08 -8.09 6.96
C ASP A 104 -9.01 -7.80 5.90
N GLU A 105 -9.38 -7.11 4.82
CA GLU A 105 -8.46 -6.70 3.78
C GLU A 105 -7.55 -5.56 4.24
N ALA A 106 -8.08 -4.61 5.03
CA ALA A 106 -7.29 -3.56 5.65
C ALA A 106 -6.15 -4.13 6.51
N ILE A 107 -6.45 -5.16 7.31
CA ILE A 107 -5.46 -5.83 8.14
C ILE A 107 -4.37 -6.47 7.28
N ARG A 108 -4.74 -7.14 6.17
CA ARG A 108 -3.77 -7.73 5.25
C ARG A 108 -2.85 -6.66 4.65
N LEU A 109 -3.40 -5.54 4.20
CA LEU A 109 -2.61 -4.45 3.66
C LEU A 109 -1.67 -3.84 4.70
N TYR A 110 -2.10 -3.71 5.96
CA TYR A 110 -1.20 -3.28 7.04
C TYR A 110 -0.07 -4.27 7.28
N THR A 111 -0.36 -5.58 7.27
CA THR A 111 0.66 -6.63 7.44
C THR A 111 1.68 -6.58 6.30
N ASP A 112 1.20 -6.55 5.04
CA ASP A 112 2.07 -6.44 3.87
C ASP A 112 2.96 -5.17 3.93
N ALA A 113 2.41 -4.06 4.45
CA ALA A 113 3.16 -2.81 4.63
C ALA A 113 4.23 -2.93 5.73
N CYS A 114 3.96 -3.67 6.81
CA CYS A 114 4.92 -3.94 7.87
C CYS A 114 6.08 -4.79 7.36
N ASP A 115 5.79 -5.85 6.61
CA ASP A 115 6.80 -6.75 6.05
C ASP A 115 7.81 -5.97 5.20
N ILE A 116 7.33 -5.05 4.35
CA ILE A 116 8.21 -4.18 3.53
C ILE A 116 9.11 -3.28 4.40
N LEU A 117 8.59 -2.72 5.50
CA LEU A 117 9.36 -1.86 6.38
C LEU A 117 10.36 -2.64 7.23
N GLU A 118 10.02 -3.86 7.63
CA GLU A 118 10.93 -4.74 8.36
C GLU A 118 12.10 -5.16 7.48
N GLU A 119 11.84 -5.52 6.21
CA GLU A 119 12.89 -5.81 5.23
C GLU A 119 13.82 -4.61 4.98
N ASP A 120 13.30 -3.38 5.05
CA ASP A 120 14.06 -2.12 4.93
C ASP A 120 14.73 -1.68 6.26
N GLY A 121 14.56 -2.44 7.35
CA GLY A 121 15.13 -2.15 8.67
C GLY A 121 14.46 -0.98 9.40
N LYS A 122 13.23 -0.62 9.04
CA LYS A 122 12.44 0.48 9.63
C LYS A 122 11.44 -0.02 10.68
N GLU A 123 11.93 -0.75 11.67
CA GLU A 123 11.12 -1.41 12.70
C GLU A 123 10.16 -0.47 13.44
N GLN A 124 10.58 0.78 13.69
CA GLN A 124 9.74 1.75 14.40
C GLN A 124 8.50 2.13 13.58
N MET A 125 8.64 2.28 12.26
CA MET A 125 7.51 2.58 11.37
C MET A 125 6.61 1.35 11.22
N ALA A 126 7.17 0.15 11.12
CA ALA A 126 6.41 -1.10 11.13
C ALA A 126 5.58 -1.24 12.41
N PHE A 127 6.16 -0.92 13.58
CA PHE A 127 5.45 -0.94 14.85
C PHE A 127 4.22 -0.03 14.88
N ASP A 128 4.30 1.17 14.30
CA ASP A 128 3.16 2.09 14.22
C ASP A 128 2.03 1.51 13.33
N LEU A 129 2.36 0.80 12.25
CA LEU A 129 1.39 0.13 11.39
C LEU A 129 0.78 -1.12 12.08
N TYR A 130 1.58 -1.91 12.81
CA TYR A 130 1.06 -3.01 13.62
C TYR A 130 0.07 -2.52 14.66
N ARG A 131 0.35 -1.38 15.29
CA ARG A 131 -0.59 -0.76 16.23
C ARG A 131 -1.90 -0.35 15.55
N ALA A 132 -1.84 0.18 14.32
CA ALA A 132 -3.03 0.51 13.54
C ALA A 132 -3.83 -0.77 13.20
N ALA A 133 -3.17 -1.81 12.70
CA ALA A 133 -3.79 -3.11 12.42
C ALA A 133 -4.46 -3.71 13.67
N THR A 134 -3.78 -3.65 14.81
CA THR A 134 -4.33 -4.10 16.11
C THR A 134 -5.59 -3.32 16.47
N GLY A 135 -5.61 -2.00 16.21
CA GLY A 135 -6.80 -1.17 16.43
C GLY A 135 -8.00 -1.64 15.59
N VAL A 136 -7.78 -2.05 14.35
CA VAL A 136 -8.83 -2.61 13.49
C VAL A 136 -9.30 -3.97 14.02
N TYR A 137 -8.38 -4.83 14.47
CA TYR A 137 -8.72 -6.11 15.09
C TYR A 137 -9.56 -5.96 16.36
N VAL A 138 -9.20 -5.01 17.23
CA VAL A 138 -9.97 -4.71 18.44
C VAL A 138 -11.39 -4.30 18.09
N LYS A 139 -11.56 -3.45 17.07
CA LYS A 139 -12.88 -3.06 16.57
C LYS A 139 -13.70 -4.24 16.04
N LEU A 140 -13.04 -5.29 15.52
CA LEU A 140 -13.69 -6.48 14.96
C LEU A 140 -13.96 -7.58 16.00
N GLU A 141 -13.65 -7.36 17.30
CA GLU A 141 -13.75 -8.38 18.35
C GLU A 141 -12.98 -9.69 18.07
N LYS A 142 -12.07 -9.67 17.11
CA LYS A 142 -11.22 -10.82 16.75
C LYS A 142 -9.96 -10.95 17.63
N ILE A 143 -10.02 -10.46 18.87
CA ILE A 143 -8.85 -10.30 19.76
C ILE A 143 -8.18 -11.63 20.12
N GLN A 144 -8.94 -12.73 20.21
CA GLN A 144 -8.40 -13.94 20.83
C GLN A 144 -7.33 -14.67 20.02
N HIS A 145 -7.36 -14.56 18.71
CA HIS A 145 -6.42 -15.30 17.86
C HIS A 145 -5.11 -14.53 17.58
N LEU A 146 -5.14 -13.21 17.65
CA LEU A 146 -3.99 -12.37 17.29
C LEU A 146 -3.12 -11.95 18.45
N ALA A 147 -3.71 -11.71 19.63
CA ALA A 147 -2.93 -11.39 20.83
C ALA A 147 -1.87 -12.47 21.08
N ALA A 148 -2.18 -13.73 20.81
CA ALA A 148 -1.26 -14.84 20.95
C ALA A 148 -0.14 -14.83 19.91
N SER A 149 -0.42 -14.49 18.65
CA SER A 149 0.62 -14.45 17.59
C SER A 149 1.47 -13.18 17.65
N PHE A 150 0.88 -12.02 17.98
CA PHE A 150 1.63 -10.77 18.16
C PHE A 150 2.51 -10.80 19.42
N VAL A 151 2.01 -11.33 20.54
CA VAL A 151 2.84 -11.51 21.75
C VAL A 151 3.98 -12.49 21.49
N SER A 152 3.73 -13.55 20.71
CA SER A 152 4.78 -14.50 20.32
C SER A 152 5.84 -13.86 19.42
N GLY A 153 5.44 -13.04 18.41
CA GLY A 153 6.37 -12.34 17.52
C GLY A 153 7.21 -11.27 18.25
N CYS A 154 6.57 -10.38 19.02
CA CYS A 154 7.28 -9.37 19.82
C CYS A 154 8.18 -9.95 20.92
N VAL A 155 7.80 -11.09 21.51
CA VAL A 155 8.63 -11.77 22.51
C VAL A 155 9.85 -12.42 21.87
N LEU A 156 9.70 -12.99 20.67
CA LEU A 156 10.82 -13.58 19.92
C LEU A 156 11.83 -12.49 19.49
N VAL A 157 11.38 -11.37 18.93
CA VAL A 157 12.27 -10.26 18.54
C VAL A 157 12.96 -9.64 19.75
N LYS A 158 12.26 -9.47 20.89
CA LYS A 158 12.91 -9.01 22.14
C LYS A 158 13.86 -10.04 22.73
N ALA A 159 13.56 -11.33 22.61
CA ALA A 159 14.44 -12.39 23.10
C ALA A 159 15.71 -12.50 22.24
N GLU A 160 15.60 -12.43 20.91
CA GLU A 160 16.75 -12.44 20.01
C GLU A 160 17.62 -11.19 20.17
N ASN A 161 17.03 -10.00 20.31
CA ASN A 161 17.81 -8.78 20.60
C ASN A 161 18.46 -8.82 21.98
N LYS A 162 17.81 -9.38 23.00
CA LYS A 162 18.40 -9.52 24.32
C LYS A 162 19.57 -10.53 24.33
N CYS A 163 19.50 -11.60 23.54
CA CYS A 163 20.61 -12.54 23.35
C CYS A 163 21.75 -11.93 22.54
N ARG A 164 21.46 -11.03 21.58
CA ARG A 164 22.50 -10.40 20.74
C ARG A 164 23.28 -9.29 21.47
N TYR A 165 22.63 -8.59 22.41
CA TYR A 165 23.27 -7.51 23.19
C TYR A 165 23.71 -7.93 24.60
N GLY A 166 23.25 -9.09 25.10
CA GLY A 166 23.64 -9.62 26.42
C GLY A 166 25.02 -10.31 26.48
N SER A 167 25.65 -10.58 25.33
CA SER A 167 26.95 -11.23 25.24
C SER A 167 28.12 -10.25 25.01
N LEU A 168 27.94 -8.95 25.15
CA LEU A 168 28.96 -7.92 24.97
C LEU A 168 29.43 -7.26 26.29
N ASN A 169 28.99 -7.75 27.47
CA ASN A 169 29.45 -7.29 28.78
C ASN A 169 29.84 -8.47 29.62
N LEU A 170 31.03 -9.08 29.32
CA LEU A 170 31.91 -9.82 30.20
C LEU A 170 33.35 -9.70 29.70
#